data_54643ceeba6f22149b06c81a21d02a36
#
_entry.id   54643ceeba6f22149b06c81a21d02a36
#
_cell.length_a   1.000
_cell.length_b   1.000
_cell.length_c   1.000
_cell.angle_alpha   90.00
_cell.angle_beta   90.00
_cell.angle_gamma   90.00
#
_symmetry.space_group_name_H-M   'P 1'
#
loop_
_entity.id
_entity.type
_entity.pdbx_description
1 polymer ?
#
loop_
_entity_poly.entity_id
_entity_poly.type
_entity_poly.pdbx_seq_one_letter_code
_entity_poly.pdbx_strand_id
1 'polypeptide(L)'
;KELAVHADINDNGQTVKVKVPEIGTKATVNGKKEVTASGRVKIEDTVSYKNLTPGKEYTVKGVLMNKATGEPLLADTKEIRSSFTFKPDKPDGEINITFVFDASGLKTATEIVVFETLYRDDTEIAAHADLKDEGQTVKITPPTPDNPQTGDNSNLGFWIGLGAVALGGLVAVIIIRVKSRKDEDDE
;
A
#
# COMPACT_ATOMS: atom_id res chain seq x y z
N LYS A 1 37.31 -58.47 12.97
CA LYS A 1 38.33 -58.21 11.95
C LYS A 1 37.69 -57.46 10.79
N GLU A 2 38.10 -56.23 10.64
CA GLU A 2 37.69 -55.41 9.48
C GLU A 2 38.37 -55.99 8.23
N LEU A 3 37.59 -56.18 7.15
CA LEU A 3 38.11 -56.81 5.91
C LEU A 3 38.39 -55.75 4.86
N ALA A 4 37.61 -54.66 4.81
CA ALA A 4 37.79 -53.54 3.90
C ALA A 4 37.04 -52.32 4.40
N VAL A 5 37.58 -51.14 4.15
CA VAL A 5 36.96 -49.85 4.43
C VAL A 5 37.14 -48.94 3.22
N HIS A 6 36.08 -48.23 2.84
CA HIS A 6 36.17 -47.12 1.94
C HIS A 6 35.62 -45.88 2.67
N ALA A 7 36.52 -45.06 3.21
CA ALA A 7 36.19 -43.88 4.04
C ALA A 7 37.00 -42.68 3.59
N ASP A 8 36.89 -42.34 2.31
CA ASP A 8 37.49 -41.12 1.76
C ASP A 8 36.43 -40.00 1.66
N ILE A 9 36.57 -39.00 2.53
CA ILE A 9 35.65 -37.83 2.54
C ILE A 9 35.71 -36.99 1.27
N ASN A 10 36.79 -37.13 0.48
CA ASN A 10 37.00 -36.44 -0.79
C ASN A 10 36.56 -37.26 -2.01
N ASP A 11 36.02 -38.47 -1.79
CA ASP A 11 35.54 -39.30 -2.89
C ASP A 11 34.28 -38.70 -3.52
N ASN A 12 34.41 -38.12 -4.71
CA ASN A 12 33.31 -37.55 -5.48
C ASN A 12 32.27 -38.60 -5.90
N GLY A 13 32.63 -39.86 -5.99
CA GLY A 13 31.71 -40.95 -6.29
C GLY A 13 30.76 -41.30 -5.14
N GLN A 14 31.13 -40.93 -3.92
CA GLN A 14 30.33 -41.08 -2.69
C GLN A 14 29.73 -39.77 -2.18
N THR A 15 30.01 -38.64 -2.86
CA THR A 15 29.48 -37.33 -2.50
C THR A 15 28.13 -37.10 -3.15
N VAL A 16 27.10 -36.82 -2.33
CA VAL A 16 25.75 -36.45 -2.79
C VAL A 16 25.47 -35.01 -2.41
N LYS A 17 25.13 -34.18 -3.41
CA LYS A 17 24.63 -32.81 -3.18
C LYS A 17 23.11 -32.82 -3.02
N VAL A 18 22.62 -32.50 -1.84
CA VAL A 18 21.20 -32.32 -1.60
C VAL A 18 20.85 -30.88 -1.94
N LYS A 19 19.91 -30.67 -2.87
CA LYS A 19 19.35 -29.38 -3.19
C LYS A 19 18.05 -29.23 -2.41
N VAL A 20 17.93 -28.14 -1.65
CA VAL A 20 16.70 -27.80 -0.93
C VAL A 20 15.82 -26.89 -1.79
N PRO A 21 14.49 -26.98 -1.69
CA PRO A 21 13.57 -26.03 -2.28
C PRO A 21 13.82 -24.61 -1.78
N GLU A 22 13.71 -23.65 -2.69
CA GLU A 22 13.82 -22.22 -2.39
C GLU A 22 12.69 -21.47 -3.10
N ILE A 23 12.22 -20.40 -2.49
CA ILE A 23 11.34 -19.41 -3.12
C ILE A 23 11.91 -18.01 -2.95
N GLY A 24 11.69 -17.17 -3.97
CA GLY A 24 11.92 -15.73 -3.94
C GLY A 24 10.73 -15.04 -4.60
N THR A 25 10.39 -13.83 -4.19
CA THR A 25 9.13 -13.23 -4.60
C THR A 25 9.29 -11.76 -4.95
N LYS A 26 8.33 -11.22 -5.72
CA LYS A 26 8.30 -9.82 -6.13
C LYS A 26 6.87 -9.34 -6.29
N ALA A 27 6.43 -8.49 -5.38
CA ALA A 27 5.09 -7.93 -5.38
C ALA A 27 4.97 -6.62 -6.16
N THR A 28 3.81 -6.43 -6.81
CA THR A 28 3.40 -5.17 -7.43
C THR A 28 1.92 -4.90 -7.15
N VAL A 29 1.53 -3.64 -7.14
CA VAL A 29 0.14 -3.20 -7.11
C VAL A 29 -0.16 -2.48 -8.43
N ASN A 30 -1.09 -3.06 -9.24
CA ASN A 30 -1.39 -2.56 -10.59
C ASN A 30 -0.11 -2.37 -11.44
N GLY A 31 0.86 -3.30 -11.33
CA GLY A 31 2.14 -3.26 -12.05
C GLY A 31 3.16 -2.25 -11.52
N LYS A 32 2.91 -1.58 -10.38
CA LYS A 32 3.77 -0.56 -9.77
C LYS A 32 4.12 -0.94 -8.33
N LYS A 33 5.08 -0.24 -7.74
CA LYS A 33 5.39 -0.38 -6.30
C LYS A 33 4.54 0.51 -5.40
N GLU A 34 3.95 1.56 -5.95
CA GLU A 34 3.10 2.50 -5.23
C GLU A 34 1.86 2.86 -6.06
N VAL A 35 0.73 3.00 -5.39
CA VAL A 35 -0.53 3.44 -6.00
C VAL A 35 -1.32 4.31 -5.03
N THR A 36 -2.02 5.32 -5.57
CA THR A 36 -3.08 6.02 -4.85
C THR A 36 -4.39 5.32 -5.15
N ALA A 37 -5.03 4.77 -4.12
CA ALA A 37 -6.28 4.01 -4.29
C ALA A 37 -7.20 4.12 -3.07
N SER A 38 -8.50 4.15 -3.35
CA SER A 38 -9.58 3.85 -2.43
C SER A 38 -10.51 2.83 -3.10
N GLY A 39 -10.97 1.84 -2.36
CA GLY A 39 -11.77 0.76 -2.89
C GLY A 39 -10.93 -0.45 -3.33
N ARG A 40 -11.37 -1.16 -4.37
CA ARG A 40 -10.79 -2.45 -4.74
C ARG A 40 -9.38 -2.32 -5.31
N VAL A 41 -8.44 -3.00 -4.67
CA VAL A 41 -7.02 -3.06 -5.06
C VAL A 41 -6.63 -4.50 -5.38
N LYS A 42 -5.74 -4.67 -6.35
CA LYS A 42 -5.14 -5.95 -6.75
C LYS A 42 -3.63 -5.87 -6.53
N ILE A 43 -3.10 -6.74 -5.67
CA ILE A 43 -1.67 -6.98 -5.55
C ILE A 43 -1.37 -8.27 -6.30
N GLU A 44 -0.37 -8.23 -7.18
CA GLU A 44 0.15 -9.38 -7.90
C GLU A 44 1.56 -9.66 -7.38
N ASP A 45 1.78 -10.91 -7.00
CA ASP A 45 3.06 -11.36 -6.54
C ASP A 45 3.59 -12.49 -7.44
N THR A 46 4.79 -12.29 -7.97
CA THR A 46 5.50 -13.28 -8.77
C THR A 46 6.42 -14.06 -7.85
N VAL A 47 6.10 -15.33 -7.66
CA VAL A 47 6.88 -16.29 -6.85
C VAL A 47 7.79 -17.09 -7.76
N SER A 48 9.09 -16.86 -7.68
CA SER A 48 10.10 -17.73 -8.29
C SER A 48 10.41 -18.89 -7.38
N TYR A 49 10.57 -20.09 -7.94
CA TYR A 49 10.92 -21.30 -7.19
C TYR A 49 12.14 -21.98 -7.79
N LYS A 50 12.90 -22.70 -6.94
CA LYS A 50 14.06 -23.50 -7.34
C LYS A 50 14.05 -24.86 -6.69
N ASN A 51 14.67 -25.82 -7.38
CA ASN A 51 14.92 -27.19 -6.91
C ASN A 51 13.64 -27.99 -6.60
N LEU A 52 12.49 -27.65 -7.20
CA LEU A 52 11.28 -28.45 -7.05
C LEU A 52 11.34 -29.72 -7.90
N THR A 53 10.63 -30.75 -7.49
CA THR A 53 10.50 -32.01 -8.26
C THR A 53 9.40 -31.82 -9.30
N PRO A 54 9.70 -31.89 -10.61
CA PRO A 54 8.70 -31.84 -11.66
C PRO A 54 7.56 -32.84 -11.48
N GLY A 55 6.33 -32.46 -11.83
CA GLY A 55 5.14 -33.32 -11.76
C GLY A 55 4.59 -33.54 -10.35
N LYS A 56 5.27 -33.12 -9.28
CA LYS A 56 4.72 -33.14 -7.93
C LYS A 56 3.86 -31.91 -7.69
N GLU A 57 2.86 -32.05 -6.83
CA GLU A 57 1.97 -30.96 -6.47
C GLU A 57 2.56 -30.12 -5.33
N TYR A 58 2.47 -28.81 -5.45
CA TYR A 58 2.91 -27.84 -4.46
C TYR A 58 1.82 -26.78 -4.27
N THR A 59 1.74 -26.21 -3.07
CA THR A 59 0.85 -25.10 -2.75
C THR A 59 1.64 -23.94 -2.18
N VAL A 60 1.57 -22.78 -2.82
CA VAL A 60 2.03 -21.52 -2.23
C VAL A 60 0.86 -20.88 -1.49
N LYS A 61 1.07 -20.49 -0.24
CA LYS A 61 0.13 -19.71 0.57
C LYS A 61 0.77 -18.38 0.88
N GLY A 62 0.05 -17.29 0.58
CA GLY A 62 0.51 -15.94 0.82
C GLY A 62 -0.39 -15.18 1.80
N VAL A 63 0.19 -14.24 2.52
CA VAL A 63 -0.50 -13.31 3.42
C VAL A 63 0.07 -11.91 3.28
N LEU A 64 -0.81 -10.90 3.28
CA LEU A 64 -0.38 -9.50 3.30
C LEU A 64 -0.09 -9.05 4.72
N MET A 65 1.08 -8.45 4.94
CA MET A 65 1.53 -7.94 6.23
C MET A 65 1.60 -6.41 6.20
N ASN A 66 1.18 -5.76 7.26
CA ASN A 66 1.45 -4.34 7.46
C ASN A 66 2.91 -4.18 7.91
N LYS A 67 3.73 -3.54 7.08
CA LYS A 67 5.17 -3.37 7.35
C LYS A 67 5.47 -2.64 8.65
N ALA A 68 4.63 -1.66 9.02
CA ALA A 68 4.85 -0.85 10.20
C ALA A 68 4.57 -1.59 11.52
N THR A 69 3.59 -2.50 11.53
CA THR A 69 3.18 -3.24 12.73
C THR A 69 3.76 -4.65 12.79
N GLY A 70 4.12 -5.22 11.63
CA GLY A 70 4.50 -6.63 11.52
C GLY A 70 3.34 -7.60 11.67
N GLU A 71 2.09 -7.11 11.66
CA GLU A 71 0.89 -7.91 11.80
C GLU A 71 0.21 -8.13 10.45
N PRO A 72 -0.60 -9.20 10.29
CA PRO A 72 -1.40 -9.38 9.09
C PRO A 72 -2.30 -8.18 8.79
N LEU A 73 -2.35 -7.78 7.52
CA LEU A 73 -3.27 -6.75 7.06
C LEU A 73 -4.68 -7.30 7.04
N LEU A 74 -5.61 -6.56 7.62
CA LEU A 74 -7.01 -6.96 7.72
C LEU A 74 -7.89 -6.17 6.73
N ALA A 75 -8.82 -6.88 6.08
CA ALA A 75 -9.97 -6.31 5.40
C ALA A 75 -11.23 -6.90 6.06
N ASP A 76 -12.14 -6.05 6.52
CA ASP A 76 -13.36 -6.47 7.23
C ASP A 76 -13.07 -7.48 8.37
N THR A 77 -12.04 -7.21 9.18
CA THR A 77 -11.59 -8.06 10.31
C THR A 77 -10.95 -9.41 9.92
N LYS A 78 -10.78 -9.69 8.63
CA LYS A 78 -10.16 -10.93 8.13
C LYS A 78 -8.79 -10.62 7.51
N GLU A 79 -7.86 -11.53 7.75
CA GLU A 79 -6.55 -11.48 7.12
C GLU A 79 -6.68 -11.64 5.60
N ILE A 80 -5.92 -10.84 4.86
CA ILE A 80 -5.89 -10.93 3.40
C ILE A 80 -4.90 -11.99 3.00
N ARG A 81 -5.43 -13.13 2.58
CA ARG A 81 -4.67 -14.33 2.20
C ARG A 81 -4.96 -14.74 0.77
N SER A 82 -4.02 -15.43 0.16
CA SER A 82 -4.17 -16.08 -1.15
C SER A 82 -3.45 -17.41 -1.15
N SER A 83 -3.85 -18.33 -2.01
CA SER A 83 -3.15 -19.59 -2.20
C SER A 83 -3.26 -20.03 -3.65
N PHE A 84 -2.22 -20.73 -4.13
CA PHE A 84 -2.18 -21.29 -5.47
C PHE A 84 -1.50 -22.66 -5.46
N THR A 85 -2.19 -23.66 -6.01
CA THR A 85 -1.66 -25.02 -6.13
C THR A 85 -1.22 -25.27 -7.57
N PHE A 86 -0.04 -25.84 -7.76
CA PHE A 86 0.55 -26.05 -9.07
C PHE A 86 1.42 -27.32 -9.12
N LYS A 87 1.71 -27.76 -10.35
CA LYS A 87 2.66 -28.85 -10.64
C LYS A 87 3.72 -28.31 -11.58
N PRO A 88 4.96 -28.09 -11.14
CA PRO A 88 6.01 -27.57 -11.99
C PRO A 88 6.41 -28.60 -13.06
N ASP A 89 6.64 -28.12 -14.28
CA ASP A 89 7.19 -28.92 -15.37
C ASP A 89 8.72 -29.00 -15.30
N LYS A 90 9.35 -28.06 -14.60
CA LYS A 90 10.80 -27.93 -14.43
C LYS A 90 11.13 -27.68 -12.96
N PRO A 91 12.37 -28.01 -12.52
CA PRO A 91 12.78 -27.76 -11.14
C PRO A 91 12.73 -26.30 -10.73
N ASP A 92 12.97 -25.39 -11.67
CA ASP A 92 13.03 -23.95 -11.47
C ASP A 92 12.01 -23.26 -12.39
N GLY A 93 11.32 -22.23 -11.88
CA GLY A 93 10.32 -21.50 -12.62
C GLY A 93 9.65 -20.41 -11.80
N GLU A 94 8.52 -19.91 -12.29
CA GLU A 94 7.74 -18.85 -11.66
C GLU A 94 6.25 -19.15 -11.72
N ILE A 95 5.52 -18.68 -10.70
CA ILE A 95 4.07 -18.63 -10.67
C ILE A 95 3.63 -17.26 -10.18
N ASN A 96 2.36 -16.91 -10.42
CA ASN A 96 1.77 -15.68 -9.88
C ASN A 96 0.66 -16.01 -8.90
N ILE A 97 0.67 -15.33 -7.75
CA ILE A 97 -0.45 -15.29 -6.83
C ILE A 97 -1.06 -13.89 -6.80
N THR A 98 -2.34 -13.79 -6.47
CA THR A 98 -3.06 -12.52 -6.53
C THR A 98 -3.85 -12.32 -5.25
N PHE A 99 -3.75 -11.12 -4.68
CA PHE A 99 -4.54 -10.67 -3.55
C PHE A 99 -5.48 -9.56 -4.02
N VAL A 100 -6.75 -9.67 -3.65
CA VAL A 100 -7.76 -8.65 -3.98
C VAL A 100 -8.49 -8.28 -2.71
N PHE A 101 -8.53 -6.99 -2.39
CA PHE A 101 -9.21 -6.49 -1.19
C PHE A 101 -9.70 -5.06 -1.39
N ASP A 102 -10.53 -4.59 -0.48
CA ASP A 102 -11.00 -3.20 -0.42
C ASP A 102 -10.05 -2.37 0.45
N ALA A 103 -9.37 -1.41 -0.16
CA ALA A 103 -8.43 -0.50 0.51
C ALA A 103 -9.11 0.73 1.13
N SER A 104 -10.43 0.88 1.06
CA SER A 104 -11.17 2.02 1.62
C SER A 104 -11.03 2.15 3.14
N GLY A 105 -10.69 1.04 3.81
CA GLY A 105 -10.35 1.00 5.24
C GLY A 105 -9.02 1.66 5.59
N LEU A 106 -8.08 1.79 4.65
CA LEU A 106 -6.79 2.44 4.88
C LEU A 106 -6.99 3.96 5.00
N LYS A 107 -6.58 4.54 6.12
CA LYS A 107 -6.73 5.99 6.39
C LYS A 107 -5.45 6.78 6.16
N THR A 108 -4.32 6.11 6.08
CA THR A 108 -2.98 6.67 5.87
C THR A 108 -2.23 5.85 4.83
N ALA A 109 -1.16 6.41 4.28
CA ALA A 109 -0.24 5.66 3.44
C ALA A 109 0.26 4.41 4.19
N THR A 110 0.06 3.24 3.60
CA THR A 110 0.36 1.94 4.21
C THR A 110 1.33 1.18 3.32
N GLU A 111 2.46 0.78 3.88
CA GLU A 111 3.38 -0.17 3.26
C GLU A 111 2.96 -1.59 3.61
N ILE A 112 2.85 -2.42 2.60
CA ILE A 112 2.38 -3.80 2.68
C ILE A 112 3.49 -4.69 2.16
N VAL A 113 3.86 -5.71 2.94
CA VAL A 113 4.83 -6.74 2.54
C VAL A 113 4.07 -8.04 2.33
N VAL A 114 4.38 -8.75 1.26
CA VAL A 114 3.79 -10.06 1.00
C VAL A 114 4.69 -11.13 1.60
N PHE A 115 4.13 -12.03 2.41
CA PHE A 115 4.82 -13.20 2.93
C PHE A 115 4.28 -14.45 2.28
N GLU A 116 5.15 -15.35 1.84
CA GLU A 116 4.79 -16.60 1.19
C GLU A 116 5.44 -17.79 1.87
N THR A 117 4.68 -18.89 1.86
CA THR A 117 5.15 -20.19 2.30
C THR A 117 4.79 -21.24 1.26
N LEU A 118 5.76 -22.05 0.88
CA LEU A 118 5.61 -23.16 -0.05
C LEU A 118 5.41 -24.46 0.72
N TYR A 119 4.38 -25.17 0.36
CA TYR A 119 4.00 -26.47 0.94
C TYR A 119 4.07 -27.59 -0.08
N ARG A 120 4.38 -28.77 0.41
CA ARG A 120 4.20 -30.05 -0.28
C ARG A 120 3.59 -31.05 0.69
N ASP A 121 2.49 -31.70 0.31
CA ASP A 121 1.79 -32.68 1.15
C ASP A 121 1.52 -32.10 2.58
N ASP A 122 1.02 -30.84 2.65
CA ASP A 122 0.79 -30.05 3.87
C ASP A 122 2.03 -29.76 4.74
N THR A 123 3.21 -30.15 4.28
CA THR A 123 4.47 -29.83 4.95
C THR A 123 5.08 -28.56 4.35
N GLU A 124 5.43 -27.61 5.20
CA GLU A 124 6.21 -26.43 4.80
C GLU A 124 7.61 -26.86 4.36
N ILE A 125 8.04 -26.42 3.17
CA ILE A 125 9.33 -26.78 2.59
C ILE A 125 10.21 -25.58 2.24
N ALA A 126 9.63 -24.39 2.12
CA ALA A 126 10.33 -23.11 1.97
C ALA A 126 9.42 -21.97 2.37
N ALA A 127 9.98 -20.88 2.85
CA ALA A 127 9.26 -19.63 3.13
C ALA A 127 10.09 -18.42 2.70
N HIS A 128 9.38 -17.36 2.33
CA HIS A 128 9.94 -16.02 2.16
C HIS A 128 9.11 -15.04 2.99
N ALA A 129 9.67 -14.59 4.12
CA ALA A 129 8.97 -13.82 5.14
C ALA A 129 9.93 -12.79 5.77
N ASP A 130 10.31 -11.77 5.00
CA ASP A 130 11.15 -10.68 5.47
C ASP A 130 10.43 -9.34 5.36
N LEU A 131 10.08 -8.73 6.50
CA LEU A 131 9.44 -7.40 6.56
C LEU A 131 10.27 -6.28 5.92
N LYS A 132 11.57 -6.50 5.72
CA LYS A 132 12.48 -5.50 5.15
C LYS A 132 12.70 -5.67 3.65
N ASP A 133 12.14 -6.71 3.05
CA ASP A 133 12.29 -6.96 1.62
C ASP A 133 11.52 -5.93 0.79
N GLU A 134 12.26 -5.02 0.16
CA GLU A 134 11.71 -4.01 -0.76
C GLU A 134 11.15 -4.65 -2.05
N GLY A 135 11.65 -5.82 -2.44
CA GLY A 135 11.12 -6.60 -3.56
C GLY A 135 9.67 -7.03 -3.33
N GLN A 136 9.30 -7.30 -2.08
CA GLN A 136 7.96 -7.69 -1.65
C GLN A 136 7.11 -6.55 -1.10
N THR A 137 7.68 -5.35 -0.95
CA THR A 137 6.98 -4.20 -0.42
C THR A 137 6.23 -3.48 -1.54
N VAL A 138 4.96 -3.17 -1.30
CA VAL A 138 4.14 -2.23 -2.08
C VAL A 138 3.54 -1.18 -1.15
N LYS A 139 3.25 0.02 -1.68
CA LYS A 139 2.67 1.11 -0.90
C LYS A 139 1.33 1.53 -1.48
N ILE A 140 0.33 1.64 -0.63
CA ILE A 140 -1.00 2.15 -0.97
C ILE A 140 -1.22 3.45 -0.20
N THR A 141 -1.47 4.52 -0.93
CA THR A 141 -1.77 5.84 -0.36
C THR A 141 -3.25 6.15 -0.61
N PRO A 142 -4.07 6.40 0.42
CA PRO A 142 -5.43 6.87 0.22
C PRO A 142 -5.43 8.20 -0.55
N PRO A 143 -6.44 8.48 -1.39
CA PRO A 143 -6.57 9.79 -2.00
C PRO A 143 -6.73 10.86 -0.92
N THR A 144 -6.09 11.99 -1.11
CA THR A 144 -6.32 13.17 -0.26
C THR A 144 -7.79 13.55 -0.41
N PRO A 145 -8.56 13.74 0.68
CA PRO A 145 -9.90 14.29 0.57
C PRO A 145 -9.81 15.60 -0.21
N ASP A 146 -10.64 15.77 -1.23
CA ASP A 146 -10.82 17.08 -1.84
C ASP A 146 -11.23 18.03 -0.72
N ASN A 147 -10.32 18.93 -0.34
CA ASN A 147 -10.68 20.03 0.53
C ASN A 147 -11.70 20.83 -0.26
N PRO A 148 -13.00 20.88 0.13
CA PRO A 148 -13.93 21.72 -0.57
C PRO A 148 -13.31 23.11 -0.55
N GLN A 149 -12.98 23.63 -1.74
CA GLN A 149 -12.59 25.00 -1.88
C GLN A 149 -13.81 25.82 -1.42
N THR A 150 -13.87 26.11 -0.14
CA THR A 150 -14.67 27.21 0.37
C THR A 150 -13.99 28.46 -0.17
N GLY A 151 -14.00 28.58 -1.48
CA GLY A 151 -13.79 29.85 -2.17
C GLY A 151 -14.95 30.69 -1.79
N ASP A 152 -14.84 31.41 -0.68
CA ASP A 152 -15.60 32.60 -0.46
C ASP A 152 -15.19 33.59 -1.56
N ASN A 153 -15.84 33.45 -2.73
CA ASN A 153 -15.90 34.49 -3.75
C ASN A 153 -16.83 35.64 -3.29
N SER A 154 -17.06 35.78 -1.98
CA SER A 154 -17.60 37.00 -1.46
C SER A 154 -16.62 38.11 -1.87
N ASN A 155 -17.07 38.98 -2.75
CA ASN A 155 -16.35 40.19 -3.13
C ASN A 155 -16.22 41.06 -1.88
N LEU A 156 -15.37 40.66 -0.93
CA LEU A 156 -15.11 41.38 0.30
C LEU A 156 -14.79 42.84 -0.01
N GLY A 157 -14.08 43.09 -1.13
CA GLY A 157 -13.84 44.44 -1.65
C GLY A 157 -15.12 45.19 -2.03
N PHE A 158 -16.13 44.47 -2.57
CA PHE A 158 -17.44 45.08 -2.90
C PHE A 158 -18.20 45.50 -1.63
N TRP A 159 -18.25 44.65 -0.62
CA TRP A 159 -18.91 44.92 0.65
C TRP A 159 -18.19 45.98 1.46
N ILE A 160 -16.86 46.05 1.45
CA ILE A 160 -16.06 47.12 2.06
C ILE A 160 -16.31 48.43 1.33
N GLY A 161 -16.37 48.44 -0.01
CA GLY A 161 -16.70 49.61 -0.80
C GLY A 161 -18.09 50.17 -0.51
N LEU A 162 -19.08 49.26 -0.40
CA LEU A 162 -20.47 49.66 -0.07
C LEU A 162 -20.59 50.26 1.33
N GLY A 163 -19.88 49.70 2.31
CA GLY A 163 -19.81 50.21 3.69
C GLY A 163 -19.18 51.61 3.75
N ALA A 164 -18.13 51.89 2.99
CA ALA A 164 -17.46 53.15 2.93
C ALA A 164 -18.36 54.24 2.31
N VAL A 165 -19.15 53.95 1.28
CA VAL A 165 -20.13 54.87 0.69
C VAL A 165 -21.25 55.17 1.67
N ALA A 166 -21.75 54.21 2.42
CA ALA A 166 -22.79 54.41 3.43
C ALA A 166 -22.32 55.32 4.57
N LEU A 167 -21.09 55.13 5.07
CA LEU A 167 -20.48 55.96 6.10
C LEU A 167 -20.22 57.41 5.59
N GLY A 168 -19.71 57.57 4.36
CA GLY A 168 -19.47 58.85 3.73
C GLY A 168 -20.77 59.66 3.53
N GLY A 169 -21.87 58.99 3.11
CA GLY A 169 -23.19 59.59 2.97
C GLY A 169 -23.76 60.06 4.30
N LEU A 170 -23.57 59.30 5.38
CA LEU A 170 -24.07 59.67 6.71
C LEU A 170 -23.34 60.89 7.27
N VAL A 171 -22.02 60.99 7.07
CA VAL A 171 -21.23 62.18 7.47
C VAL A 171 -21.65 63.43 6.68
N ALA A 172 -21.90 63.33 5.36
CA ALA A 172 -22.37 64.43 4.54
C ALA A 172 -23.73 64.96 4.99
N VAL A 173 -24.69 64.10 5.33
CA VAL A 173 -26.02 64.50 5.85
C VAL A 173 -25.91 65.22 7.20
N ILE A 174 -25.02 64.74 8.09
CA ILE A 174 -24.78 65.39 9.38
C ILE A 174 -24.18 66.76 9.18
N ILE A 175 -23.22 66.99 8.30
CA ILE A 175 -22.61 68.31 8.01
C ILE A 175 -23.63 69.26 7.45
N ILE A 176 -24.48 68.82 6.50
CA ILE A 176 -25.55 69.69 5.93
C ILE A 176 -26.54 70.09 7.01
N ARG A 177 -26.98 69.18 7.89
CA ARG A 177 -27.92 69.53 8.99
C ARG A 177 -27.32 70.48 10.02
N VAL A 178 -26.04 70.31 10.36
CA VAL A 178 -25.35 71.22 11.28
C VAL A 178 -25.20 72.60 10.67
N LYS A 179 -24.91 72.69 9.37
CA LYS A 179 -24.81 74.00 8.67
C LYS A 179 -26.17 74.70 8.58
N SER A 180 -27.27 73.99 8.20
CA SER A 180 -28.63 74.56 8.18
C SER A 180 -29.10 75.14 9.54
N ARG A 181 -28.74 74.51 10.64
CA ARG A 181 -29.08 75.00 11.98
C ARG A 181 -28.31 76.25 12.35
N LYS A 182 -27.06 76.42 11.91
CA LYS A 182 -26.29 77.63 12.14
C LYS A 182 -26.85 78.89 11.39
N ASP A 183 -27.36 78.60 10.17
CA ASP A 183 -27.96 79.73 9.35
C ASP A 183 -29.33 80.17 9.89
N GLU A 184 -30.03 79.37 10.73
CA GLU A 184 -31.30 79.77 11.41
C GLU A 184 -31.09 80.53 12.73
N ASP A 185 -29.91 80.38 13.38
CA ASP A 185 -29.62 81.11 14.64
C ASP A 185 -28.99 82.50 14.43
N ASP A 186 -28.66 82.87 13.17
CA ASP A 186 -28.05 84.20 12.81
C ASP A 186 -29.06 85.22 12.16
N GLU A 187 -30.36 84.88 12.08
CA GLU A 187 -31.45 85.84 11.74
C GLU A 187 -32.18 86.26 13.03
#